data_4276aa3c66006527adecb1c67c23f0b1
#
_entry.id   4276aa3c66006527adecb1c67c23f0b1
#
_cell.length_a   1.000
_cell.length_b   1.000
_cell.length_c   1.000
_cell.angle_alpha   90.00
_cell.angle_beta   90.00
_cell.angle_gamma   90.00
#
_symmetry.space_group_name_H-M   'P 1'
#
loop_
_entity.id
_entity.type
_entity.pdbx_description
1 polymer ?
#
loop_
_entity_poly.entity_id
_entity_poly.type
_entity_poly.pdbx_seq_one_letter_code
_entity_poly.pdbx_strand_id
1 'polypeptide(L)'
;MTNTELKIPETNENFEALLNEQFGDKGITGSVVKGTIIRLTPDFAIVDVGLKSEGRIPLREFGQNAELKVGDKVEVYVDRYEDKDGQIVLSREKARREEVWQDLEKCLNSGERVNGVIFGRVKGGFTVDLNGAIAFLPGSQIDIRPIRDITPLMGISQPFQILKMDKVRGNIVVSRRVVLEETRAEARAELIDTLKEGSVLEGV
;
A
#
# COMPACT_ATOMS: atom_id res chain seq x y z
N MET A 1 -42.38 24.38 -51.53
CA MET A 1 -40.92 24.27 -51.45
C MET A 1 -40.58 24.14 -49.96
N THR A 2 -40.55 22.92 -49.50
CA THR A 2 -40.33 22.55 -48.09
C THR A 2 -38.86 22.15 -47.92
N ASN A 3 -38.14 22.99 -47.20
CA ASN A 3 -36.73 22.79 -46.85
C ASN A 3 -36.69 21.80 -45.66
N THR A 4 -36.27 20.58 -45.92
CA THR A 4 -36.04 19.57 -44.88
C THR A 4 -34.61 19.73 -44.42
N GLU A 5 -34.39 20.37 -43.30
CA GLU A 5 -33.12 20.39 -42.61
C GLU A 5 -32.82 19.00 -42.01
N LEU A 6 -31.82 18.36 -42.52
CA LEU A 6 -31.24 17.14 -41.95
C LEU A 6 -30.50 17.50 -40.65
N LYS A 7 -31.10 17.18 -39.50
CA LYS A 7 -30.41 17.18 -38.22
C LYS A 7 -29.36 16.09 -38.24
N ILE A 8 -28.09 16.48 -38.29
CA ILE A 8 -26.94 15.62 -38.03
C ILE A 8 -26.91 15.38 -36.52
N PRO A 9 -26.93 14.17 -36.02
CA PRO A 9 -26.78 13.91 -34.59
C PRO A 9 -25.36 14.27 -34.13
N GLU A 10 -25.26 15.11 -33.11
CA GLU A 10 -24.01 15.48 -32.43
C GLU A 10 -23.46 14.28 -31.67
N THR A 11 -22.62 13.46 -32.35
CA THR A 11 -22.01 12.25 -31.78
C THR A 11 -20.55 12.47 -31.35
N ASN A 12 -20.08 13.74 -31.25
CA ASN A 12 -18.69 14.00 -30.89
C ASN A 12 -18.42 13.94 -29.38
N GLU A 13 -19.40 14.26 -28.53
CA GLU A 13 -19.21 14.26 -27.08
C GLU A 13 -19.06 12.85 -26.49
N ASN A 14 -19.70 11.83 -27.10
CA ASN A 14 -19.59 10.45 -26.64
C ASN A 14 -18.29 9.77 -27.07
N PHE A 15 -17.68 10.18 -28.17
CA PHE A 15 -16.44 9.57 -28.64
C PHE A 15 -15.22 10.03 -27.83
N GLU A 16 -15.13 11.31 -27.48
CA GLU A 16 -14.10 11.82 -26.56
C GLU A 16 -14.25 11.23 -25.15
N ALA A 17 -15.49 11.10 -24.66
CA ALA A 17 -15.75 10.46 -23.37
C ALA A 17 -15.36 8.97 -23.38
N LEU A 18 -15.68 8.22 -24.44
CA LEU A 18 -15.29 6.83 -24.62
C LEU A 18 -13.79 6.66 -24.86
N LEU A 19 -13.16 7.60 -25.57
CA LEU A 19 -11.72 7.62 -25.76
C LEU A 19 -10.99 7.91 -24.43
N ASN A 20 -11.50 8.84 -23.64
CA ASN A 20 -10.99 9.16 -22.31
C ASN A 20 -11.28 8.05 -21.29
N GLU A 21 -12.34 7.26 -21.46
CA GLU A 21 -12.64 6.10 -20.61
C GLU A 21 -11.79 4.88 -20.96
N GLN A 22 -11.49 4.65 -22.24
CA GLN A 22 -10.64 3.54 -22.71
C GLN A 22 -9.14 3.88 -22.76
N PHE A 23 -8.80 5.12 -23.03
CA PHE A 23 -7.41 5.58 -23.12
C PHE A 23 -7.14 6.73 -22.17
N GLY A 24 -7.93 6.81 -21.06
CA GLY A 24 -7.90 7.93 -20.13
C GLY A 24 -6.51 8.50 -19.99
N ASP A 25 -6.41 9.79 -20.24
CA ASP A 25 -5.19 10.62 -20.21
C ASP A 25 -4.59 10.81 -18.80
N LYS A 26 -4.96 9.94 -17.88
CA LYS A 26 -4.14 9.57 -16.74
C LYS A 26 -3.08 8.64 -17.32
N GLY A 27 -2.03 9.27 -17.82
CA GLY A 27 -0.87 8.55 -18.30
C GLY A 27 -0.62 7.38 -17.37
N ILE A 28 -0.65 6.16 -17.90
CA ILE A 28 -0.38 4.90 -17.21
C ILE A 28 0.99 4.97 -16.48
N THR A 29 1.78 5.99 -16.79
CA THR A 29 2.98 6.39 -16.05
C THR A 29 2.62 6.78 -14.63
N GLY A 30 3.21 6.11 -13.67
CA GLY A 30 2.91 6.36 -12.25
C GLY A 30 1.78 5.50 -11.68
N SER A 31 1.31 4.48 -12.41
CA SER A 31 0.30 3.54 -11.93
C SER A 31 0.80 2.10 -11.92
N VAL A 32 0.18 1.28 -11.07
CA VAL A 32 0.40 -0.16 -11.02
C VAL A 32 -0.55 -0.81 -12.03
N VAL A 33 0.01 -1.59 -12.95
CA VAL A 33 -0.74 -2.35 -13.95
C VAL A 33 -0.39 -3.83 -13.87
N LYS A 34 -1.34 -4.68 -14.26
CA LYS A 34 -1.13 -6.12 -14.34
C LYS A 34 -0.53 -6.44 -15.71
N GLY A 35 0.66 -7.04 -15.71
CA GLY A 35 1.33 -7.51 -16.91
C GLY A 35 1.49 -9.03 -16.92
N THR A 36 1.74 -9.58 -18.09
CA THR A 36 2.02 -11.01 -18.27
C THR A 36 3.46 -11.19 -18.75
N ILE A 37 4.22 -12.11 -18.14
CA ILE A 37 5.58 -12.43 -18.56
C ILE A 37 5.53 -13.17 -19.88
N ILE A 38 6.10 -12.57 -20.94
CA ILE A 38 6.18 -13.18 -22.28
C ILE A 38 7.47 -13.96 -22.46
N ARG A 39 8.58 -13.42 -21.96
CA ARG A 39 9.91 -13.99 -22.11
C ARG A 39 10.78 -13.73 -20.89
N LEU A 40 11.61 -14.70 -20.57
CA LEU A 40 12.65 -14.58 -19.56
C LEU A 40 14.01 -14.63 -20.23
N THR A 41 14.85 -13.63 -19.95
CA THR A 41 16.27 -13.58 -20.31
C THR A 41 17.10 -13.69 -19.02
N PRO A 42 18.41 -13.97 -19.07
CA PRO A 42 19.22 -14.11 -17.87
C PRO A 42 19.21 -12.90 -16.94
N ASP A 43 19.03 -11.69 -17.48
CA ASP A 43 19.09 -10.43 -16.73
C ASP A 43 17.72 -9.76 -16.55
N PHE A 44 16.76 -10.02 -17.44
CA PHE A 44 15.48 -9.30 -17.49
C PHE A 44 14.31 -10.23 -17.77
N ALA A 45 13.15 -9.91 -17.18
CA ALA A 45 11.85 -10.41 -17.59
C ALA A 45 11.18 -9.41 -18.54
N ILE A 46 10.69 -9.90 -19.68
CA ILE A 46 9.91 -9.10 -20.63
C ILE A 46 8.44 -9.32 -20.31
N VAL A 47 7.75 -8.23 -20.03
CA VAL A 47 6.36 -8.23 -19.57
C VAL A 47 5.49 -7.43 -20.53
N ASP A 48 4.40 -8.04 -20.96
CA ASP A 48 3.34 -7.36 -21.70
C ASP A 48 2.34 -6.76 -20.71
N VAL A 49 2.17 -5.47 -20.79
CA VAL A 49 1.23 -4.70 -19.95
C VAL A 49 0.00 -4.23 -20.75
N GLY A 50 -0.21 -4.78 -21.97
CA GLY A 50 -1.31 -4.39 -22.85
C GLY A 50 -1.12 -3.01 -23.50
N LEU A 51 0.11 -2.49 -23.51
CA LEU A 51 0.49 -1.25 -24.16
C LEU A 51 1.15 -1.51 -25.51
N LYS A 52 1.45 -0.44 -26.25
CA LYS A 52 2.07 -0.53 -27.59
C LYS A 52 3.45 -1.19 -27.57
N SER A 53 4.17 -1.11 -26.47
CA SER A 53 5.52 -1.65 -26.33
C SER A 53 5.65 -2.58 -25.12
N GLU A 54 6.51 -3.57 -25.23
CA GLU A 54 6.85 -4.49 -24.15
C GLU A 54 7.71 -3.78 -23.09
N GLY A 55 7.51 -4.13 -21.82
CA GLY A 55 8.32 -3.58 -20.74
C GLY A 55 9.38 -4.56 -20.24
N ARG A 56 10.50 -4.02 -19.74
CA ARG A 56 11.59 -4.78 -19.13
C ARG A 56 11.64 -4.59 -17.63
N ILE A 57 11.82 -5.69 -16.90
CA ILE A 57 12.02 -5.69 -15.45
C ILE A 57 13.28 -6.48 -15.14
N PRO A 58 14.25 -5.93 -14.38
CA PRO A 58 15.42 -6.69 -13.95
C PRO A 58 15.01 -7.89 -13.08
N LEU A 59 15.56 -9.09 -13.34
CA LEU A 59 15.23 -10.29 -12.57
C LEU A 59 15.55 -10.17 -11.08
N ARG A 60 16.50 -9.34 -10.71
CA ARG A 60 16.84 -9.04 -9.31
C ARG A 60 15.68 -8.48 -8.49
N GLU A 61 14.71 -7.79 -9.13
CA GLU A 61 13.53 -7.22 -8.45
C GLU A 61 12.49 -8.29 -8.08
N PHE A 62 12.57 -9.47 -8.66
CA PHE A 62 11.69 -10.60 -8.31
C PHE A 62 12.17 -11.41 -7.10
N GLY A 63 13.41 -11.16 -6.60
CA GLY A 63 14.03 -11.90 -5.50
C GLY A 63 14.68 -13.21 -5.97
N GLN A 64 15.59 -13.74 -5.14
CA GLN A 64 16.42 -14.91 -5.49
C GLN A 64 15.65 -16.24 -5.58
N ASN A 65 14.42 -16.31 -5.06
CA ASN A 65 13.62 -17.54 -4.96
C ASN A 65 12.32 -17.49 -5.80
N ALA A 66 12.16 -16.52 -6.68
CA ALA A 66 10.96 -16.44 -7.51
C ALA A 66 11.10 -17.41 -8.70
N GLU A 67 10.39 -18.53 -8.66
CA GLU A 67 10.20 -19.41 -9.83
C GLU A 67 9.27 -18.69 -10.82
N LEU A 68 9.86 -17.87 -11.70
CA LEU A 68 9.12 -17.17 -12.73
C LEU A 68 8.92 -18.08 -13.94
N LYS A 69 7.71 -18.14 -14.43
CA LYS A 69 7.34 -18.87 -15.65
C LYS A 69 6.77 -17.91 -16.68
N VAL A 70 7.00 -18.24 -17.94
CA VAL A 70 6.34 -17.54 -19.04
C VAL A 70 4.84 -17.76 -18.93
N GLY A 71 4.06 -16.70 -18.96
CA GLY A 71 2.62 -16.70 -18.75
C GLY A 71 2.17 -16.26 -17.35
N ASP A 72 3.09 -16.07 -16.40
CA ASP A 72 2.74 -15.59 -15.06
C ASP A 72 2.27 -14.13 -15.12
N LYS A 73 1.21 -13.85 -14.35
CA LYS A 73 0.70 -12.49 -14.18
C LYS A 73 1.45 -11.80 -13.04
N VAL A 74 2.00 -10.64 -13.33
CA VAL A 74 2.76 -9.83 -12.36
C VAL A 74 2.23 -8.41 -12.32
N GLU A 75 2.16 -7.84 -11.13
CA GLU A 75 1.85 -6.43 -10.94
C GLU A 75 3.12 -5.61 -11.04
N VAL A 76 3.08 -4.58 -11.89
CA VAL A 76 4.24 -3.78 -12.26
C VAL A 76 3.89 -2.31 -12.27
N TYR A 77 4.83 -1.49 -11.83
CA TYR A 77 4.70 -0.04 -11.87
C TYR A 77 5.33 0.50 -13.14
N VAL A 78 4.60 1.33 -13.87
CA VAL A 78 5.09 1.99 -15.07
C VAL A 78 5.84 3.25 -14.67
N ASP A 79 7.18 3.21 -14.73
CA ASP A 79 8.02 4.35 -14.36
C ASP A 79 8.10 5.38 -15.50
N ARG A 80 8.38 4.90 -16.73
CA ARG A 80 8.47 5.73 -17.92
C ARG A 80 7.98 4.99 -19.16
N TYR A 81 7.32 5.71 -20.06
CA TYR A 81 6.77 5.17 -21.30
C TYR A 81 7.82 4.84 -22.35
N GLU A 82 8.94 5.58 -22.40
CA GLU A 82 10.01 5.37 -23.39
C GLU A 82 11.36 5.59 -22.74
N ASP A 83 12.21 4.59 -22.83
CA ASP A 83 13.65 4.74 -22.69
C ASP A 83 14.25 5.06 -24.08
N LYS A 84 15.56 5.33 -24.13
CA LYS A 84 16.29 5.63 -25.37
C LYS A 84 16.12 4.56 -26.47
N ASP A 85 15.73 3.35 -26.08
CA ASP A 85 15.48 2.20 -26.95
C ASP A 85 13.97 1.99 -27.30
N GLY A 86 13.09 2.95 -26.97
CA GLY A 86 11.65 2.86 -27.24
C GLY A 86 10.92 1.82 -26.38
N GLN A 87 11.50 1.38 -25.27
CA GLN A 87 10.93 0.37 -24.38
C GLN A 87 10.40 0.99 -23.11
N ILE A 88 9.38 0.34 -22.54
CA ILE A 88 8.76 0.77 -21.27
C ILE A 88 9.63 0.30 -20.11
N VAL A 89 10.00 1.23 -19.23
CA VAL A 89 10.69 0.91 -17.99
C VAL A 89 9.64 0.57 -16.94
N LEU A 90 9.66 -0.69 -16.50
CA LEU A 90 8.79 -1.21 -15.47
C LEU A 90 9.60 -1.51 -14.21
N SER A 91 8.99 -1.34 -13.05
CA SER A 91 9.56 -1.73 -11.75
C SER A 91 8.56 -2.48 -10.92
N ARG A 92 8.96 -3.68 -10.44
CA ARG A 92 8.17 -4.47 -9.51
C ARG A 92 8.33 -3.99 -8.07
N GLU A 93 9.52 -3.53 -7.71
CA GLU A 93 9.76 -3.01 -6.36
C GLU A 93 8.88 -1.79 -6.06
N LYS A 94 8.75 -0.87 -7.03
CA LYS A 94 7.85 0.28 -6.92
C LYS A 94 6.38 -0.15 -6.88
N ALA A 95 5.98 -1.16 -7.70
CA ALA A 95 4.63 -1.71 -7.66
C ALA A 95 4.28 -2.24 -6.28
N ARG A 96 5.14 -3.10 -5.72
CA ARG A 96 4.94 -3.68 -4.39
C ARG A 96 4.85 -2.60 -3.30
N ARG A 97 5.68 -1.56 -3.41
CA ARG A 97 5.62 -0.43 -2.47
C ARG A 97 4.29 0.31 -2.58
N GLU A 98 3.81 0.58 -3.78
CA GLU A 98 2.54 1.26 -4.01
C GLU A 98 1.33 0.44 -3.55
N GLU A 99 1.34 -0.90 -3.74
CA GLU A 99 0.33 -1.82 -3.22
C GLU A 99 0.26 -1.75 -1.69
N VAL A 100 1.41 -1.86 -1.02
CA VAL A 100 1.49 -1.73 0.45
C VAL A 100 0.92 -0.37 0.90
N TRP A 101 1.23 0.71 0.17
CA TRP A 101 0.69 2.03 0.48
C TRP A 101 -0.83 2.10 0.33
N GLN A 102 -1.40 1.49 -0.72
CA GLN A 102 -2.86 1.44 -0.91
C GLN A 102 -3.55 0.63 0.19
N ASP A 103 -2.95 -0.48 0.60
CA ASP A 103 -3.50 -1.30 1.67
C ASP A 103 -3.41 -0.60 3.03
N LEU A 104 -2.31 0.09 3.32
CA LEU A 104 -2.17 0.91 4.51
C LEU A 104 -3.15 2.10 4.52
N GLU A 105 -3.46 2.70 3.36
CA GLU A 105 -4.47 3.74 3.24
C GLU A 105 -5.89 3.22 3.52
N LYS A 106 -6.21 2.01 3.08
CA LYS A 106 -7.46 1.33 3.45
C LYS A 106 -7.54 1.10 4.96
N CYS A 107 -6.46 0.59 5.56
CA CYS A 107 -6.37 0.38 7.01
C CYS A 107 -6.49 1.70 7.80
N LEU A 108 -5.94 2.81 7.30
CA LEU A 108 -6.13 4.13 7.90
C LEU A 108 -7.61 4.55 7.90
N ASN A 109 -8.31 4.34 6.76
CA ASN A 109 -9.72 4.71 6.61
C ASN A 109 -10.67 3.79 7.40
N SER A 110 -10.35 2.50 7.51
CA SER A 110 -11.13 1.52 8.29
C SER A 110 -10.79 1.55 9.78
N GLY A 111 -9.65 2.15 10.18
CA GLY A 111 -9.17 2.12 11.56
C GLY A 111 -8.59 0.75 11.97
N GLU A 112 -8.33 -0.13 11.00
CA GLU A 112 -7.80 -1.47 11.26
C GLU A 112 -6.38 -1.45 11.79
N ARG A 113 -6.07 -2.44 12.63
CA ARG A 113 -4.74 -2.63 13.20
C ARG A 113 -3.81 -3.26 12.16
N VAL A 114 -2.62 -2.72 12.03
CA VAL A 114 -1.59 -3.21 11.11
C VAL A 114 -0.43 -3.80 11.92
N ASN A 115 0.02 -4.99 11.55
CA ASN A 115 1.18 -5.61 12.19
C ASN A 115 2.48 -5.01 11.63
N GLY A 116 3.40 -4.69 12.53
CA GLY A 116 4.70 -4.15 12.19
C GLY A 116 5.79 -4.56 13.16
N VAL A 117 7.04 -4.34 12.78
CA VAL A 117 8.22 -4.67 13.57
C VAL A 117 9.05 -3.41 13.80
N ILE A 118 9.36 -3.13 15.07
CA ILE A 118 10.27 -2.03 15.43
C ILE A 118 11.70 -2.49 15.14
N PHE A 119 12.41 -1.80 14.23
CA PHE A 119 13.76 -2.20 13.85
C PHE A 119 14.82 -1.15 14.13
N GLY A 120 14.45 0.10 14.39
CA GLY A 120 15.44 1.17 14.60
C GLY A 120 14.97 2.27 15.54
N ARG A 121 15.96 2.99 16.09
CA ARG A 121 15.74 4.19 16.92
C ARG A 121 16.13 5.44 16.15
N VAL A 122 15.30 6.46 16.18
CA VAL A 122 15.54 7.77 15.57
C VAL A 122 15.31 8.90 16.59
N LYS A 123 15.69 10.11 16.24
CA LYS A 123 15.49 11.28 17.11
C LYS A 123 13.98 11.50 17.33
N GLY A 124 13.54 11.33 18.57
CA GLY A 124 12.13 11.55 18.97
C GLY A 124 11.21 10.34 18.86
N GLY A 125 11.70 9.16 18.41
CA GLY A 125 10.87 7.97 18.28
C GLY A 125 11.62 6.77 17.71
N PHE A 126 10.90 5.93 17.01
CA PHE A 126 11.37 4.68 16.45
C PHE A 126 10.88 4.50 15.03
N THR A 127 11.59 3.66 14.28
CA THR A 127 11.17 3.21 12.95
C THR A 127 10.54 1.83 13.05
N VAL A 128 9.40 1.69 12.39
CA VAL A 128 8.62 0.46 12.31
C VAL A 128 8.53 0.05 10.85
N ASP A 129 8.78 -1.22 10.56
CA ASP A 129 8.55 -1.81 9.25
C ASP A 129 7.13 -2.38 9.19
N LEU A 130 6.34 -1.91 8.23
CA LEU A 130 5.00 -2.37 7.93
C LEU A 130 5.01 -3.14 6.59
N ASN A 131 5.61 -4.33 6.59
CA ASN A 131 5.70 -5.20 5.40
C ASN A 131 6.37 -4.53 4.17
N GLY A 132 7.40 -3.71 4.41
CA GLY A 132 8.16 -3.01 3.37
C GLY A 132 7.88 -1.51 3.28
N ALA A 133 6.93 -0.98 4.05
CA ALA A 133 6.77 0.46 4.25
C ALA A 133 7.35 0.89 5.60
N ILE A 134 8.16 1.93 5.60
CA ILE A 134 8.78 2.45 6.82
C ILE A 134 7.85 3.47 7.47
N ALA A 135 7.45 3.22 8.72
CA ALA A 135 6.64 4.10 9.52
C ALA A 135 7.42 4.71 10.70
N PHE A 136 7.01 5.89 11.13
CA PHE A 136 7.54 6.56 12.32
C PHE A 136 6.61 6.34 13.52
N LEU A 137 7.16 5.86 14.61
CA LEU A 137 6.49 5.70 15.90
C LEU A 137 7.03 6.75 16.88
N PRO A 138 6.28 7.81 17.19
CA PRO A 138 6.69 8.79 18.19
C PRO A 138 6.88 8.15 19.57
N GLY A 139 7.85 8.61 20.36
CA GLY A 139 8.12 8.08 21.69
C GLY A 139 6.93 8.14 22.65
N SER A 140 6.03 9.12 22.47
CA SER A 140 4.79 9.27 23.23
C SER A 140 3.67 8.29 22.83
N GLN A 141 3.81 7.63 21.67
CA GLN A 141 2.80 6.72 21.09
C GLN A 141 3.17 5.24 21.22
N ILE A 142 4.23 4.93 21.95
CA ILE A 142 4.70 3.56 22.13
C ILE A 142 3.84 2.84 23.16
N ASP A 143 3.59 3.48 24.29
CA ASP A 143 2.82 2.88 25.38
C ASP A 143 2.03 3.96 26.15
N ILE A 144 1.09 3.51 26.99
CA ILE A 144 0.30 4.37 27.88
C ILE A 144 1.20 4.98 28.94
N ARG A 145 2.19 4.22 29.43
CA ARG A 145 3.22 4.70 30.37
C ARG A 145 4.53 5.00 29.61
N PRO A 146 5.26 6.06 29.97
CA PRO A 146 6.54 6.36 29.33
C PRO A 146 7.53 5.23 29.62
N ILE A 147 7.89 4.48 28.57
CA ILE A 147 8.88 3.40 28.63
C ILE A 147 10.25 3.99 28.37
N ARG A 148 11.22 3.69 29.25
CA ARG A 148 12.62 4.09 29.07
C ARG A 148 13.38 3.14 28.16
N ASP A 149 13.09 1.82 28.25
CA ASP A 149 13.76 0.77 27.48
C ASP A 149 12.80 0.06 26.55
N ILE A 150 13.04 0.18 25.25
CA ILE A 150 12.24 -0.46 24.18
C ILE A 150 12.90 -1.73 23.67
N THR A 151 14.09 -2.04 24.15
CA THR A 151 14.84 -3.23 23.73
C THR A 151 13.99 -4.51 23.68
N PRO A 152 13.10 -4.81 24.65
CA PRO A 152 12.27 -6.01 24.58
C PRO A 152 11.17 -5.96 23.51
N LEU A 153 10.86 -4.78 22.96
CA LEU A 153 9.85 -4.60 21.91
C LEU A 153 10.44 -4.58 20.51
N MET A 154 11.76 -4.47 20.38
CA MET A 154 12.46 -4.49 19.10
C MET A 154 12.50 -5.90 18.52
N GLY A 155 12.28 -6.02 17.20
CA GLY A 155 12.30 -7.29 16.49
C GLY A 155 11.05 -8.17 16.68
N ILE A 156 10.06 -7.72 17.46
CA ILE A 156 8.82 -8.44 17.67
C ILE A 156 7.71 -7.80 16.82
N SER A 157 6.94 -8.65 16.13
CA SER A 157 5.75 -8.21 15.40
C SER A 157 4.66 -7.81 16.40
N GLN A 158 4.17 -6.59 16.27
CA GLN A 158 3.16 -6.01 17.16
C GLN A 158 2.09 -5.27 16.36
N PRO A 159 0.86 -5.17 16.88
CA PRO A 159 -0.19 -4.40 16.24
C PRO A 159 0.01 -2.90 16.50
N PHE A 160 -0.12 -2.13 15.43
CA PHE A 160 -0.10 -0.67 15.42
C PHE A 160 -1.35 -0.13 14.75
N GLN A 161 -1.77 1.05 15.13
CA GLN A 161 -2.78 1.82 14.41
C GLN A 161 -2.13 2.97 13.67
N ILE A 162 -2.56 3.20 12.43
CA ILE A 162 -2.05 4.29 11.62
C ILE A 162 -2.76 5.57 12.04
N LEU A 163 -1.99 6.60 12.44
CA LEU A 163 -2.54 7.91 12.80
C LEU A 163 -2.59 8.86 11.60
N LYS A 164 -1.54 8.85 10.79
CA LYS A 164 -1.40 9.75 9.65
C LYS A 164 -0.54 9.13 8.57
N MET A 165 -0.94 9.34 7.33
CA MET A 165 -0.15 9.01 6.13
C MET A 165 0.07 10.26 5.29
N ASP A 166 1.30 10.43 4.78
CA ASP A 166 1.66 11.46 3.83
C ASP A 166 2.34 10.79 2.63
N LYS A 167 1.58 10.54 1.58
CA LYS A 167 2.05 9.84 0.37
C LYS A 167 3.13 10.64 -0.36
N VAL A 168 3.04 11.96 -0.36
CA VAL A 168 4.00 12.83 -1.07
C VAL A 168 5.38 12.78 -0.42
N ARG A 169 5.42 12.75 0.92
CA ARG A 169 6.67 12.69 1.69
C ARG A 169 7.13 11.28 2.03
N GLY A 170 6.28 10.28 1.75
CA GLY A 170 6.56 8.90 2.11
C GLY A 170 6.58 8.65 3.62
N ASN A 171 5.88 9.46 4.41
CA ASN A 171 5.87 9.37 5.87
C ASN A 171 4.57 8.76 6.38
N ILE A 172 4.69 7.72 7.19
CA ILE A 172 3.58 7.09 7.90
C ILE A 172 3.84 7.25 9.38
N VAL A 173 2.83 7.70 10.14
CA VAL A 173 2.89 7.83 11.59
C VAL A 173 1.97 6.79 12.21
N VAL A 174 2.53 5.97 13.09
CA VAL A 174 1.79 4.89 13.75
C VAL A 174 1.78 5.05 15.27
N SER A 175 0.80 4.45 15.93
CA SER A 175 0.65 4.41 17.38
C SER A 175 0.38 2.99 17.84
N ARG A 176 1.08 2.56 18.87
CA ARG A 176 0.77 1.35 19.64
C ARG A 176 -0.12 1.68 20.84
N ARG A 177 0.02 2.88 21.36
CA ARG A 177 -0.74 3.36 22.52
C ARG A 177 -2.24 3.26 22.30
N VAL A 178 -2.75 3.66 21.14
CA VAL A 178 -4.19 3.61 20.82
C VAL A 178 -4.70 2.17 20.87
N VAL A 179 -3.95 1.23 20.29
CA VAL A 179 -4.29 -0.21 20.35
C VAL A 179 -4.35 -0.73 21.78
N LEU A 180 -3.40 -0.31 22.62
CA LEU A 180 -3.39 -0.72 24.03
C LEU A 180 -4.52 -0.08 24.83
N GLU A 181 -4.89 1.17 24.54
CA GLU A 181 -6.03 1.86 25.17
C GLU A 181 -7.35 1.19 24.79
N GLU A 182 -7.54 0.84 23.52
CA GLU A 182 -8.71 0.09 23.03
C GLU A 182 -8.83 -1.29 23.70
N THR A 183 -7.74 -2.07 23.70
CA THR A 183 -7.74 -3.42 24.33
C THR A 183 -8.05 -3.34 25.82
N ARG A 184 -7.55 -2.31 26.52
CA ARG A 184 -7.88 -2.09 27.93
C ARG A 184 -9.33 -1.64 28.15
N ALA A 185 -9.86 -0.83 27.23
CA ALA A 185 -11.25 -0.40 27.29
C ALA A 185 -12.20 -1.58 27.05
N GLU A 186 -11.87 -2.46 26.10
CA GLU A 186 -12.61 -3.69 25.83
C GLU A 186 -12.58 -4.63 27.06
N ALA A 187 -11.38 -4.92 27.60
CA ALA A 187 -11.22 -5.75 28.77
C ALA A 187 -11.95 -5.18 30.03
N ARG A 188 -11.97 -3.84 30.16
CA ARG A 188 -12.69 -3.17 31.22
C ARG A 188 -14.21 -3.27 31.03
N ALA A 189 -14.71 -3.16 29.82
CA ALA A 189 -16.12 -3.31 29.49
C ALA A 189 -16.60 -4.74 29.78
N GLU A 190 -15.83 -5.76 29.38
CA GLU A 190 -16.12 -7.16 29.69
C GLU A 190 -16.14 -7.45 31.19
N LEU A 191 -15.20 -6.86 31.94
CA LEU A 191 -15.16 -6.96 33.37
C LEU A 191 -16.41 -6.33 34.01
N ILE A 192 -16.85 -5.17 33.54
CA ILE A 192 -18.04 -4.49 34.05
C ILE A 192 -19.30 -5.32 33.76
N ASP A 193 -19.41 -5.93 32.59
CA ASP A 193 -20.55 -6.79 32.22
C ASP A 193 -20.59 -8.08 33.01
N THR A 194 -19.44 -8.62 33.43
CA THR A 194 -19.33 -9.82 34.25
C THR A 194 -19.54 -9.54 35.75
N LEU A 195 -19.40 -8.28 36.17
CA LEU A 195 -19.58 -7.85 37.54
C LEU A 195 -21.07 -7.72 37.88
N LYS A 196 -21.60 -8.67 38.67
CA LYS A 196 -22.93 -8.57 39.28
C LYS A 196 -22.80 -8.03 40.70
N GLU A 197 -23.78 -7.21 41.13
CA GLU A 197 -23.84 -6.72 42.49
C GLU A 197 -23.78 -7.91 43.47
N GLY A 198 -22.82 -7.89 44.39
CA GLY A 198 -22.60 -8.95 45.37
C GLY A 198 -21.55 -10.00 45.02
N SER A 199 -20.85 -9.91 43.86
CA SER A 199 -19.74 -10.80 43.57
C SER A 199 -18.49 -10.41 44.36
N VAL A 200 -17.87 -11.40 45.03
CA VAL A 200 -16.58 -11.22 45.73
C VAL A 200 -15.47 -11.36 44.74
N LEU A 201 -14.65 -10.31 44.56
CA LEU A 201 -13.48 -10.29 43.70
C LEU A 201 -12.21 -10.28 44.54
N GLU A 202 -11.25 -11.11 44.20
CA GLU A 202 -9.88 -11.01 44.70
C GLU A 202 -9.17 -9.87 43.98
N GLY A 203 -8.87 -8.79 44.71
CA GLY A 203 -8.06 -7.68 44.22
C GLY A 203 -6.59 -7.91 44.54
N VAL A 204 -5.71 -7.59 43.57
CA VAL A 204 -4.26 -7.51 43.73
C VAL A 204 -3.84 -6.06 43.88
#